data_5d34b6f6ce85b0d48de2e7d7e4abf7a5
#
_entry.id   5d34b6f6ce85b0d48de2e7d7e4abf7a5
#
_cell.length_a   1.000
_cell.length_b   1.000
_cell.length_c   1.000
_cell.angle_alpha   90.00
_cell.angle_beta   90.00
_cell.angle_gamma   90.00
#
_symmetry.space_group_name_H-M   'P 1'
#
loop_
_entity.id
_entity.type
_entity.pdbx_description
1 polymer ?
#
loop_
_entity_poly.entity_id
_entity_poly.type
_entity_poly.pdbx_seq_one_letter_code
_entity_poly.pdbx_strand_id
1 'polypeptide(L)'
;MKGFGKQHKSKKKTPKQEQIINQAINFHKEGNILEAEKYYQYCIQKDFNDNRVYCNYGVILQSFGKLQDAELSFRKAIEINPDFAMAYYSLSLLKYSDENKILMNQILSKNNLNKKSKKDQIFFYFAKANILHNEKMYEDSSKVLELANQLKLSINSYKIESLINQSKVLLLESNEQKILQKENKDSPESIFIVGMPRSGSTLLESILSMSDDVYDLGEINILEESFIECKQSKGDVYLAELYEEKVNKLTELNISTNKWLYNYQYVGIIAKQIPNAKIIHCFRHPLDNILSIYRTHFSEGNKYSTSLVDCAKVYLDQEEIMTEYKSRFRSKIYDYNYEKLVKNPEKEIKSLISWLGWKWDDKYLSPHLNPRSVSTASNIQVRSQINANSIGGWKNYKEMLKPAIEILTQNDKYQDIKF
;
A
#
# COMPACT_ATOMS: atom_id res chain seq x y z
N MET A 1 28.75 37.39 10.92
CA MET A 1 27.76 36.84 11.86
C MET A 1 26.63 37.82 12.01
N LYS A 2 25.49 37.63 11.37
CA LYS A 2 24.20 38.29 11.67
C LYS A 2 23.11 37.24 11.43
N GLY A 3 22.34 36.97 12.50
CA GLY A 3 21.43 35.87 12.64
C GLY A 3 20.25 35.92 11.68
N PHE A 4 19.92 34.78 11.16
CA PHE A 4 18.65 34.44 10.49
C PHE A 4 17.57 34.31 11.57
N GLY A 5 16.84 35.36 11.80
CA GLY A 5 15.74 35.39 12.77
C GLY A 5 14.63 36.34 12.30
N LYS A 6 14.07 36.10 11.11
CA LYS A 6 12.75 36.64 10.78
C LYS A 6 11.70 35.57 10.99
N GLN A 7 11.05 35.60 12.16
CA GLN A 7 9.76 34.94 12.34
C GLN A 7 8.79 35.51 11.31
N HIS A 8 8.53 34.79 10.23
CA HIS A 8 7.42 35.08 9.35
C HIS A 8 6.11 34.84 10.14
N LYS A 9 5.53 35.89 10.65
CA LYS A 9 4.14 35.89 11.12
C LYS A 9 3.29 35.38 9.94
N SER A 10 2.70 34.21 10.05
CA SER A 10 1.79 33.67 9.04
C SER A 10 0.64 34.70 8.88
N LYS A 11 0.53 35.31 7.69
CA LYS A 11 -0.62 36.14 7.35
C LYS A 11 -1.87 35.26 7.50
N LYS A 12 -2.88 35.75 8.26
CA LYS A 12 -4.18 35.06 8.35
C LYS A 12 -4.72 34.88 6.93
N LYS A 13 -5.05 33.65 6.57
CA LYS A 13 -5.62 33.29 5.26
C LYS A 13 -7.01 33.92 5.13
N THR A 14 -7.36 34.30 3.91
CA THR A 14 -8.73 34.70 3.60
C THR A 14 -9.65 33.48 3.59
N PRO A 15 -10.96 33.61 3.91
CA PRO A 15 -11.91 32.51 3.83
C PRO A 15 -11.91 31.84 2.43
N LYS A 16 -11.73 32.62 1.38
CA LYS A 16 -11.63 32.08 -0.01
C LYS A 16 -10.40 31.20 -0.24
N GLN A 17 -9.23 31.57 0.32
CA GLN A 17 -8.02 30.76 0.23
C GLN A 17 -8.21 29.41 0.94
N GLU A 18 -8.78 29.43 2.15
CA GLU A 18 -9.05 28.22 2.92
C GLU A 18 -10.02 27.29 2.18
N GLN A 19 -11.05 27.84 1.55
CA GLN A 19 -12.01 27.08 0.75
C GLN A 19 -11.32 26.36 -0.42
N ILE A 20 -10.45 27.05 -1.17
CA ILE A 20 -9.71 26.47 -2.31
C ILE A 20 -8.77 25.34 -1.82
N ILE A 21 -8.06 25.56 -0.72
CA ILE A 21 -7.16 24.55 -0.13
C ILE A 21 -7.96 23.30 0.28
N ASN A 22 -9.10 23.50 0.96
CA ASN A 22 -9.93 22.37 1.38
C ASN A 22 -10.53 21.61 0.19
N GLN A 23 -10.86 22.29 -0.90
CA GLN A 23 -11.32 21.64 -2.14
C GLN A 23 -10.21 20.77 -2.75
N ALA A 24 -8.97 21.28 -2.82
CA ALA A 24 -7.81 20.49 -3.27
C ALA A 24 -7.60 19.24 -2.41
N ILE A 25 -7.73 19.38 -1.09
CA ILE A 25 -7.60 18.26 -0.14
C ILE A 25 -8.74 17.24 -0.34
N ASN A 26 -9.96 17.68 -0.61
CA ASN A 26 -11.09 16.79 -0.86
C ASN A 26 -10.89 16.00 -2.16
N PHE A 27 -10.53 16.63 -3.27
CA PHE A 27 -10.20 15.91 -4.50
C PHE A 27 -9.10 14.86 -4.28
N HIS A 28 -8.08 15.20 -3.49
CA HIS A 28 -7.01 14.25 -3.16
C HIS A 28 -7.54 13.05 -2.36
N LYS A 29 -8.40 13.27 -1.37
CA LYS A 29 -9.03 12.20 -0.57
C LYS A 29 -9.97 11.31 -1.38
N GLU A 30 -10.66 11.88 -2.35
CA GLU A 30 -11.56 11.18 -3.27
C GLU A 30 -10.80 10.41 -4.36
N GLY A 31 -9.45 10.48 -4.38
CA GLY A 31 -8.64 9.84 -5.40
C GLY A 31 -8.60 10.58 -6.74
N ASN A 32 -9.23 11.75 -6.85
CA ASN A 32 -9.18 12.57 -8.05
C ASN A 32 -7.86 13.36 -8.12
N ILE A 33 -6.79 12.61 -8.39
CA ILE A 33 -5.40 13.09 -8.29
C ILE A 33 -5.11 14.24 -9.27
N LEU A 34 -5.66 14.17 -10.49
CA LEU A 34 -5.41 15.21 -11.51
C LEU A 34 -6.04 16.55 -11.12
N GLU A 35 -7.26 16.54 -10.60
CA GLU A 35 -7.89 17.77 -10.13
C GLU A 35 -7.19 18.28 -8.86
N ALA A 36 -6.86 17.42 -7.92
CA ALA A 36 -6.09 17.82 -6.74
C ALA A 36 -4.76 18.48 -7.12
N GLU A 37 -4.02 17.92 -8.09
CA GLU A 37 -2.77 18.49 -8.60
C GLU A 37 -2.97 19.91 -9.12
N LYS A 38 -3.96 20.11 -10.00
CA LYS A 38 -4.29 21.46 -10.56
C LYS A 38 -4.56 22.50 -9.47
N TYR A 39 -5.35 22.11 -8.46
CA TYR A 39 -5.69 23.01 -7.35
C TYR A 39 -4.48 23.31 -6.47
N TYR A 40 -3.61 22.33 -6.17
CA TYR A 40 -2.38 22.61 -5.43
C TYR A 40 -1.42 23.49 -6.21
N GLN A 41 -1.24 23.24 -7.51
CA GLN A 41 -0.44 24.12 -8.38
C GLN A 41 -0.98 25.55 -8.39
N TYR A 42 -2.30 25.72 -8.50
CA TYR A 42 -2.94 27.03 -8.40
C TYR A 42 -2.62 27.73 -7.06
N CYS A 43 -2.72 27.01 -5.94
CA CYS A 43 -2.39 27.56 -4.62
C CYS A 43 -0.93 28.01 -4.56
N ILE A 44 0.00 27.24 -5.12
CA ILE A 44 1.43 27.54 -5.17
C ILE A 44 1.69 28.79 -6.05
N GLN A 45 1.10 28.84 -7.24
CA GLN A 45 1.22 29.99 -8.16
C GLN A 45 0.66 31.29 -7.56
N LYS A 46 -0.35 31.21 -6.70
CA LYS A 46 -0.95 32.33 -5.97
C LYS A 46 -0.26 32.64 -4.65
N ASP A 47 0.87 31.99 -4.37
CA ASP A 47 1.66 32.15 -3.12
C ASP A 47 0.81 31.95 -1.85
N PHE A 48 -0.06 30.92 -1.88
CA PHE A 48 -0.77 30.50 -0.68
C PHE A 48 0.22 29.76 0.23
N ASN A 49 0.81 30.49 1.15
CA ASN A 49 1.85 29.96 2.04
C ASN A 49 1.24 29.01 3.09
N ASP A 50 0.94 27.77 2.68
CA ASP A 50 0.29 26.74 3.48
C ASP A 50 1.08 25.42 3.41
N ASN A 51 1.53 24.94 4.55
CA ASN A 51 2.26 23.68 4.68
C ASN A 51 1.49 22.46 4.17
N ARG A 52 0.16 22.45 4.28
CA ARG A 52 -0.70 21.36 3.80
C ARG A 52 -0.68 21.28 2.27
N VAL A 53 -0.70 22.43 1.58
CA VAL A 53 -0.61 22.50 0.11
C VAL A 53 0.68 21.87 -0.36
N TYR A 54 1.83 22.32 0.15
CA TYR A 54 3.12 21.81 -0.27
C TYR A 54 3.31 20.35 0.11
N CYS A 55 2.89 19.91 1.28
CA CYS A 55 3.01 18.51 1.68
C CYS A 55 2.16 17.59 0.81
N ASN A 56 0.88 17.91 0.59
CA ASN A 56 0.00 17.08 -0.23
C ASN A 56 0.40 17.11 -1.71
N TYR A 57 0.87 18.23 -2.22
CA TYR A 57 1.44 18.29 -3.57
C TYR A 57 2.70 17.41 -3.68
N GLY A 58 3.57 17.43 -2.67
CA GLY A 58 4.72 16.53 -2.58
C GLY A 58 4.32 15.04 -2.61
N VAL A 59 3.21 14.66 -1.94
CA VAL A 59 2.67 13.29 -1.99
C VAL A 59 2.21 12.93 -3.41
N ILE A 60 1.56 13.85 -4.13
CA ILE A 60 1.16 13.63 -5.53
C ILE A 60 2.41 13.47 -6.41
N LEU A 61 3.39 14.36 -6.30
CA LEU A 61 4.65 14.26 -7.04
C LEU A 61 5.37 12.92 -6.79
N GLN A 62 5.38 12.48 -5.53
CA GLN A 62 5.92 11.18 -5.13
C GLN A 62 5.18 10.01 -5.79
N SER A 63 3.85 10.07 -5.90
CA SER A 63 3.05 9.04 -6.55
C SER A 63 3.36 8.92 -8.06
N PHE A 64 3.70 10.03 -8.71
CA PHE A 64 4.17 10.06 -10.10
C PHE A 64 5.67 9.76 -10.27
N GLY A 65 6.40 9.50 -9.17
CA GLY A 65 7.85 9.23 -9.22
C GLY A 65 8.73 10.46 -9.39
N LYS A 66 8.18 11.68 -9.31
CA LYS A 66 8.90 12.96 -9.34
C LYS A 66 9.53 13.23 -7.97
N LEU A 67 10.48 12.34 -7.57
CA LEU A 67 10.97 12.28 -6.18
C LEU A 67 11.76 13.53 -5.75
N GLN A 68 12.48 14.17 -6.66
CA GLN A 68 13.22 15.41 -6.38
C GLN A 68 12.27 16.58 -6.13
N ASP A 69 11.24 16.73 -6.94
CA ASP A 69 10.24 17.78 -6.75
C ASP A 69 9.40 17.55 -5.50
N ALA A 70 9.11 16.26 -5.18
CA ALA A 70 8.45 15.89 -3.94
C ALA A 70 9.29 16.30 -2.71
N GLU A 71 10.61 16.05 -2.74
CA GLU A 71 11.53 16.45 -1.70
C GLU A 71 11.51 17.95 -1.47
N LEU A 72 11.61 18.76 -2.54
CA LEU A 72 11.53 20.23 -2.45
C LEU A 72 10.21 20.69 -1.84
N SER A 73 9.10 20.05 -2.23
CA SER A 73 7.78 20.37 -1.69
C SER A 73 7.65 20.03 -0.20
N PHE A 74 8.17 18.89 0.26
CA PHE A 74 8.19 18.54 1.68
C PHE A 74 9.06 19.48 2.50
N ARG A 75 10.24 19.87 1.98
CA ARG A 75 11.11 20.87 2.62
C ARG A 75 10.41 22.21 2.75
N LYS A 76 9.69 22.66 1.71
CA LYS A 76 8.92 23.89 1.76
C LYS A 76 7.80 23.83 2.81
N ALA A 77 7.12 22.70 2.93
CA ALA A 77 6.13 22.49 3.99
C ALA A 77 6.75 22.62 5.40
N ILE A 78 7.96 22.06 5.61
CA ILE A 78 8.71 22.16 6.87
C ILE A 78 9.18 23.59 7.14
N GLU A 79 9.65 24.30 6.11
CA GLU A 79 10.04 25.73 6.21
C GLU A 79 8.87 26.60 6.69
N ILE A 80 7.66 26.37 6.13
CA ILE A 80 6.44 27.10 6.49
C ILE A 80 6.00 26.74 7.92
N ASN A 81 6.03 25.47 8.27
CA ASN A 81 5.66 24.97 9.59
C ASN A 81 6.67 23.92 10.09
N PRO A 82 7.68 24.31 10.87
CA PRO A 82 8.69 23.40 11.40
C PRO A 82 8.17 22.34 12.37
N ASP A 83 6.90 22.38 12.71
CA ASP A 83 6.22 21.40 13.56
C ASP A 83 5.28 20.45 12.80
N PHE A 84 5.26 20.53 11.46
CA PHE A 84 4.36 19.74 10.65
C PHE A 84 4.88 18.31 10.45
N ALA A 85 4.51 17.41 11.34
CA ALA A 85 5.02 16.05 11.47
C ALA A 85 4.88 15.19 10.20
N MET A 86 3.77 15.34 9.44
CA MET A 86 3.52 14.59 8.22
C MET A 86 4.59 14.86 7.14
N ALA A 87 5.06 16.12 7.00
CA ALA A 87 6.10 16.44 6.01
C ALA A 87 7.44 15.78 6.35
N TYR A 88 7.79 15.70 7.63
CA TYR A 88 8.99 14.96 8.07
C TYR A 88 8.87 13.47 7.81
N TYR A 89 7.70 12.86 8.06
CA TYR A 89 7.47 11.46 7.75
C TYR A 89 7.62 11.21 6.25
N SER A 90 6.96 12.00 5.40
CA SER A 90 7.03 11.87 3.95
C SER A 90 8.47 12.03 3.43
N LEU A 91 9.20 13.02 3.95
CA LEU A 91 10.62 13.23 3.62
C LEU A 91 11.50 12.04 4.04
N SER A 92 11.21 11.41 5.20
CA SER A 92 11.98 10.26 5.70
C SER A 92 11.85 9.01 4.84
N LEU A 93 10.85 8.93 3.97
CA LEU A 93 10.65 7.82 3.03
C LEU A 93 11.53 7.97 1.77
N LEU A 94 11.97 9.19 1.44
CA LEU A 94 12.80 9.47 0.28
C LEU A 94 14.28 9.08 0.53
N LYS A 95 15.05 8.93 -0.55
CA LYS A 95 16.51 8.75 -0.42
C LYS A 95 17.14 10.01 0.20
N TYR A 96 18.13 9.79 1.04
CA TYR A 96 18.86 10.87 1.68
C TYR A 96 19.68 11.67 0.68
N SER A 97 19.43 12.98 0.60
CA SER A 97 20.41 13.97 0.18
C SER A 97 21.17 14.49 1.41
N ASP A 98 22.38 15.05 1.23
CA ASP A 98 23.14 15.62 2.36
C ASP A 98 22.40 16.78 3.06
N GLU A 99 21.59 17.52 2.31
CA GLU A 99 20.75 18.58 2.87
C GLU A 99 19.60 18.01 3.73
N ASN A 100 19.11 16.80 3.42
CA ASN A 100 18.12 16.12 4.25
C ASN A 100 18.69 15.66 5.58
N LYS A 101 19.98 15.30 5.66
CA LYS A 101 20.63 14.92 6.92
C LYS A 101 20.47 15.97 8.00
N ILE A 102 20.59 17.26 7.65
CA ILE A 102 20.44 18.37 8.62
C ILE A 102 19.03 18.39 9.20
N LEU A 103 18.00 18.29 8.34
CA LEU A 103 16.59 18.25 8.78
C LEU A 103 16.30 16.99 9.60
N MET A 104 16.88 15.86 9.21
CA MET A 104 16.71 14.59 9.91
C MET A 104 17.36 14.61 11.29
N ASN A 105 18.55 15.18 11.42
CA ASN A 105 19.22 15.38 12.71
C ASN A 105 18.38 16.27 13.66
N GLN A 106 17.65 17.24 13.12
CA GLN A 106 16.72 18.05 13.92
C GLN A 106 15.57 17.19 14.51
N ILE A 107 15.10 16.15 13.78
CA ILE A 107 14.09 15.24 14.32
C ILE A 107 14.69 14.35 15.41
N LEU A 108 15.90 13.83 15.20
CA LEU A 108 16.58 12.97 16.16
C LEU A 108 16.83 13.72 17.49
N SER A 109 17.13 15.03 17.43
CA SER A 109 17.37 15.88 18.59
C SER A 109 16.09 16.43 19.25
N LYS A 110 14.90 16.28 18.65
CA LYS A 110 13.64 16.75 19.24
C LYS A 110 13.24 15.89 20.45
N ASN A 111 13.62 16.33 21.64
CA ASN A 111 13.34 15.60 22.90
C ASN A 111 11.94 15.86 23.49
N ASN A 112 11.19 16.85 22.98
CA ASN A 112 9.91 17.30 23.55
C ASN A 112 8.69 16.87 22.73
N LEU A 113 8.68 15.66 22.14
CA LEU A 113 7.54 15.16 21.37
C LEU A 113 6.28 14.98 22.22
N ASN A 114 6.42 14.75 23.53
CA ASN A 114 5.30 14.54 24.47
C ASN A 114 4.32 15.74 24.57
N LYS A 115 4.74 16.93 24.14
CA LYS A 115 3.88 18.13 24.08
C LYS A 115 3.04 18.23 22.82
N LYS A 116 3.25 17.35 21.82
CA LYS A 116 2.54 17.35 20.55
C LYS A 116 1.31 16.44 20.61
N SER A 117 0.40 16.62 19.65
CA SER A 117 -0.75 15.71 19.51
C SER A 117 -0.26 14.25 19.32
N LYS A 118 -1.05 13.27 19.77
CA LYS A 118 -0.71 11.86 19.56
C LYS A 118 -0.51 11.53 18.07
N LYS A 119 -1.27 12.16 17.17
CA LYS A 119 -1.11 11.98 15.72
C LYS A 119 0.25 12.49 15.25
N ASP A 120 0.67 13.68 15.67
CA ASP A 120 1.99 14.21 15.31
C ASP A 120 3.12 13.38 15.89
N GLN A 121 2.97 12.90 17.13
CA GLN A 121 3.95 12.00 17.75
C GLN A 121 4.15 10.73 16.91
N ILE A 122 3.06 10.13 16.41
CA ILE A 122 3.12 8.92 15.57
C ILE A 122 3.94 9.21 14.30
N PHE A 123 3.65 10.28 13.56
CA PHE A 123 4.42 10.65 12.38
C PHE A 123 5.90 10.88 12.69
N PHE A 124 6.21 11.60 13.77
CA PHE A 124 7.59 11.84 14.18
C PHE A 124 8.32 10.54 14.55
N TYR A 125 7.67 9.62 15.27
CA TYR A 125 8.29 8.35 15.63
C TYR A 125 8.52 7.47 14.39
N PHE A 126 7.57 7.37 13.46
CA PHE A 126 7.80 6.65 12.20
C PHE A 126 8.92 7.30 11.37
N ALA A 127 8.97 8.65 11.30
CA ALA A 127 10.05 9.36 10.64
C ALA A 127 11.41 9.03 11.29
N LYS A 128 11.50 9.11 12.62
CA LYS A 128 12.71 8.78 13.39
C LYS A 128 13.14 7.33 13.15
N ALA A 129 12.19 6.38 13.15
CA ALA A 129 12.49 4.98 12.91
C ALA A 129 13.02 4.74 11.48
N ASN A 130 12.48 5.43 10.47
CA ASN A 130 12.98 5.35 9.10
C ASN A 130 14.42 5.88 8.98
N ILE A 131 14.72 7.00 9.66
CA ILE A 131 16.07 7.59 9.69
C ILE A 131 17.05 6.60 10.31
N LEU A 132 16.75 6.09 11.50
CA LEU A 132 17.58 5.13 12.21
C LEU A 132 17.82 3.85 11.41
N HIS A 133 16.79 3.37 10.69
CA HIS A 133 16.92 2.24 9.78
C HIS A 133 17.92 2.53 8.64
N ASN A 134 17.82 3.70 8.01
CA ASN A 134 18.70 4.09 6.91
C ASN A 134 20.16 4.25 7.37
N GLU A 135 20.36 4.71 8.61
CA GLU A 135 21.65 4.77 9.28
C GLU A 135 22.11 3.40 9.83
N LYS A 136 21.35 2.33 9.59
CA LYS A 136 21.63 0.95 10.06
C LYS A 136 21.62 0.80 11.59
N MET A 137 21.02 1.73 12.31
CA MET A 137 20.83 1.70 13.76
C MET A 137 19.54 0.92 14.07
N TYR A 138 19.55 -0.38 13.79
CA TYR A 138 18.34 -1.21 13.78
C TYR A 138 17.72 -1.41 15.16
N GLU A 139 18.54 -1.53 16.21
CA GLU A 139 18.05 -1.66 17.57
C GLU A 139 17.29 -0.42 18.04
N ASP A 140 17.86 0.78 17.80
CA ASP A 140 17.18 2.03 18.12
C ASP A 140 15.95 2.27 17.26
N SER A 141 16.02 1.88 15.96
CA SER A 141 14.85 1.89 15.09
C SER A 141 13.73 1.00 15.64
N SER A 142 14.05 -0.18 16.15
CA SER A 142 13.08 -1.11 16.78
C SER A 142 12.36 -0.46 17.95
N LYS A 143 13.11 0.11 18.90
CA LYS A 143 12.55 0.79 20.09
C LYS A 143 11.58 1.92 19.71
N VAL A 144 11.96 2.70 18.69
CA VAL A 144 11.11 3.82 18.23
C VAL A 144 9.88 3.32 17.46
N LEU A 145 9.99 2.23 16.69
CA LEU A 145 8.85 1.59 16.01
C LEU A 145 7.84 1.05 17.01
N GLU A 146 8.29 0.40 18.09
CA GLU A 146 7.42 -0.08 19.15
C GLU A 146 6.63 1.06 19.77
N LEU A 147 7.29 2.17 20.11
CA LEU A 147 6.62 3.37 20.63
C LEU A 147 5.59 3.93 19.64
N ALA A 148 5.94 4.04 18.35
CA ALA A 148 5.04 4.52 17.31
C ALA A 148 3.77 3.66 17.21
N ASN A 149 3.95 2.33 17.16
CA ASN A 149 2.85 1.39 17.02
C ASN A 149 1.99 1.27 18.28
N GLN A 150 2.58 1.27 19.48
CA GLN A 150 1.85 1.32 20.75
C GLN A 150 0.99 2.59 20.83
N LEU A 151 1.54 3.74 20.47
CA LEU A 151 0.79 4.99 20.46
C LEU A 151 -0.34 4.96 19.45
N LYS A 152 -0.10 4.43 18.23
CA LYS A 152 -1.12 4.26 17.20
C LYS A 152 -2.23 3.33 17.65
N LEU A 153 -1.91 2.22 18.30
CA LEU A 153 -2.88 1.30 18.88
C LEU A 153 -3.74 1.96 19.95
N SER A 154 -3.14 2.83 20.80
CA SER A 154 -3.85 3.54 21.87
C SER A 154 -4.93 4.50 21.38
N ILE A 155 -4.89 4.93 20.13
CA ILE A 155 -5.89 5.84 19.53
C ILE A 155 -6.86 5.13 18.58
N ASN A 156 -6.51 3.94 18.10
CA ASN A 156 -7.28 3.16 17.12
C ASN A 156 -7.38 1.71 17.58
N SER A 157 -8.26 1.42 18.53
CA SER A 157 -8.53 0.04 18.93
C SER A 157 -9.21 -0.73 17.79
N TYR A 158 -8.90 -2.02 17.67
CA TYR A 158 -9.53 -2.94 16.70
C TYR A 158 -9.61 -4.34 17.30
N LYS A 159 -10.43 -5.19 16.66
CA LYS A 159 -10.55 -6.61 17.00
C LYS A 159 -10.14 -7.43 15.78
N ILE A 160 -9.01 -8.12 15.88
CA ILE A 160 -8.49 -8.96 14.79
C ILE A 160 -9.41 -10.14 14.48
N GLU A 161 -10.10 -10.65 15.51
CA GLU A 161 -11.02 -11.78 15.38
C GLU A 161 -12.12 -11.53 14.36
N SER A 162 -12.54 -10.27 14.22
CA SER A 162 -13.54 -9.89 13.19
C SER A 162 -13.02 -10.14 11.78
N LEU A 163 -11.76 -9.80 11.50
CA LEU A 163 -11.14 -10.02 10.18
C LEU A 163 -10.98 -11.52 9.88
N ILE A 164 -10.46 -12.28 10.84
CA ILE A 164 -10.25 -13.73 10.71
C ILE A 164 -11.59 -14.47 10.58
N ASN A 165 -12.61 -14.07 11.36
CA ASN A 165 -13.93 -14.68 11.24
C ASN A 165 -14.57 -14.38 9.88
N GLN A 166 -14.39 -13.18 9.32
CA GLN A 166 -14.86 -12.85 7.99
C GLN A 166 -14.25 -13.76 6.92
N SER A 167 -12.94 -14.04 6.99
CA SER A 167 -12.27 -14.98 6.09
C SER A 167 -12.94 -16.35 6.10
N LYS A 168 -13.22 -16.88 7.29
CA LYS A 168 -13.88 -18.19 7.46
C LYS A 168 -15.32 -18.21 6.96
N VAL A 169 -16.07 -17.16 7.25
CA VAL A 169 -17.47 -17.03 6.75
C VAL A 169 -17.49 -17.01 5.23
N LEU A 170 -16.64 -16.21 4.59
CA LEU A 170 -16.58 -16.11 3.13
C LEU A 170 -16.06 -17.41 2.48
N LEU A 171 -15.15 -18.14 3.15
CA LEU A 171 -14.74 -19.46 2.71
C LEU A 171 -15.92 -20.44 2.68
N LEU A 172 -16.71 -20.50 3.74
CA LEU A 172 -17.92 -21.35 3.81
C LEU A 172 -18.94 -20.91 2.77
N GLU A 173 -19.22 -19.62 2.66
CA GLU A 173 -20.15 -19.08 1.68
C GLU A 173 -19.73 -19.41 0.25
N SER A 174 -18.43 -19.39 -0.04
CA SER A 174 -17.92 -19.78 -1.35
C SER A 174 -18.26 -21.22 -1.73
N ASN A 175 -18.51 -22.11 -0.74
CA ASN A 175 -18.90 -23.48 -1.01
C ASN A 175 -20.34 -23.59 -1.55
N GLU A 176 -21.22 -22.75 -1.06
CA GLU A 176 -22.64 -22.71 -1.39
C GLU A 176 -22.92 -22.06 -2.75
N GLN A 177 -21.99 -21.23 -3.23
CA GLN A 177 -22.12 -20.55 -4.52
C GLN A 177 -22.11 -21.56 -5.69
N LYS A 178 -23.04 -21.38 -6.63
CA LYS A 178 -23.04 -22.13 -7.88
C LYS A 178 -21.99 -21.58 -8.84
N ILE A 179 -21.38 -22.44 -9.63
CA ILE A 179 -20.49 -22.01 -10.70
C ILE A 179 -21.35 -21.41 -11.82
N LEU A 180 -21.11 -20.17 -12.18
CA LEU A 180 -21.70 -19.59 -13.39
C LEU A 180 -21.04 -20.26 -14.61
N GLN A 181 -21.83 -21.04 -15.35
CA GLN A 181 -21.34 -21.92 -16.43
C GLN A 181 -20.93 -21.19 -17.73
N LYS A 182 -21.07 -19.90 -17.84
CA LYS A 182 -20.73 -19.18 -19.06
C LYS A 182 -19.41 -18.41 -18.88
N GLU A 183 -18.31 -19.08 -19.22
CA GLU A 183 -17.16 -18.34 -19.75
C GLU A 183 -17.59 -17.80 -21.12
N ASN A 184 -17.96 -16.54 -21.15
CA ASN A 184 -18.21 -15.84 -22.40
C ASN A 184 -16.88 -15.30 -22.89
N LYS A 185 -16.40 -15.71 -24.07
CA LYS A 185 -15.14 -15.23 -24.65
C LYS A 185 -15.14 -13.71 -24.86
N ASP A 186 -16.30 -13.10 -24.87
CA ASP A 186 -16.49 -11.67 -25.06
C ASP A 186 -16.55 -10.89 -23.73
N SER A 187 -16.56 -11.58 -22.58
CA SER A 187 -16.53 -10.91 -21.27
C SER A 187 -15.15 -10.36 -20.95
N PRO A 188 -15.07 -9.17 -20.31
CA PRO A 188 -13.81 -8.57 -19.91
C PRO A 188 -12.98 -9.51 -19.02
N GLU A 189 -11.64 -9.43 -19.15
CA GLU A 189 -10.73 -10.15 -18.28
C GLU A 189 -10.46 -9.33 -17.00
N SER A 190 -10.78 -9.92 -15.86
CA SER A 190 -10.55 -9.30 -14.54
C SER A 190 -9.44 -10.03 -13.79
N ILE A 191 -8.33 -9.33 -13.52
CA ILE A 191 -7.18 -9.87 -12.82
C ILE A 191 -7.21 -9.39 -11.36
N PHE A 192 -7.45 -10.30 -10.44
CA PHE A 192 -7.46 -10.01 -9.00
C PHE A 192 -6.07 -10.28 -8.40
N ILE A 193 -5.42 -9.22 -7.92
CA ILE A 193 -4.15 -9.30 -7.21
C ILE A 193 -4.45 -9.37 -5.71
N VAL A 194 -4.15 -10.49 -5.09
CA VAL A 194 -4.49 -10.78 -3.68
C VAL A 194 -3.27 -11.18 -2.86
N GLY A 195 -3.37 -11.07 -1.55
CA GLY A 195 -2.31 -11.45 -0.62
C GLY A 195 -2.12 -10.42 0.50
N MET A 196 -1.02 -10.56 1.24
CA MET A 196 -0.70 -9.60 2.30
C MET A 196 -0.21 -8.26 1.74
N PRO A 197 -0.48 -7.13 2.39
CA PRO A 197 0.22 -5.88 2.09
C PRO A 197 1.73 -6.08 2.13
N ARG A 198 2.48 -5.34 1.32
CA ARG A 198 3.94 -5.42 1.28
C ARG A 198 4.52 -6.76 0.75
N SER A 199 3.74 -7.56 0.07
CA SER A 199 4.16 -8.82 -0.58
C SER A 199 4.70 -8.63 -2.01
N GLY A 200 4.84 -7.39 -2.51
CA GLY A 200 5.25 -7.10 -3.88
C GLY A 200 4.11 -6.90 -4.87
N SER A 201 2.87 -6.84 -4.38
CA SER A 201 1.66 -6.64 -5.20
C SER A 201 1.69 -5.37 -6.05
N THR A 202 2.27 -4.27 -5.54
CA THR A 202 2.42 -3.02 -6.30
C THR A 202 3.43 -3.17 -7.44
N LEU A 203 4.53 -3.93 -7.23
CA LEU A 203 5.49 -4.24 -8.29
C LEU A 203 4.82 -5.08 -9.38
N LEU A 204 4.04 -6.09 -8.98
CA LEU A 204 3.27 -6.90 -9.91
C LEU A 204 2.31 -6.06 -10.75
N GLU A 205 1.49 -5.22 -10.11
CA GLU A 205 0.55 -4.34 -10.81
C GLU A 205 1.28 -3.39 -11.78
N SER A 206 2.44 -2.83 -11.36
CA SER A 206 3.26 -1.99 -12.22
C SER A 206 3.84 -2.75 -13.42
N ILE A 207 4.13 -4.05 -13.30
CA ILE A 207 4.54 -4.91 -14.40
C ILE A 207 3.38 -5.12 -15.38
N LEU A 208 2.21 -5.53 -14.89
CA LEU A 208 1.05 -5.83 -15.73
C LEU A 208 0.56 -4.59 -16.48
N SER A 209 0.55 -3.45 -15.80
CA SER A 209 0.12 -2.18 -16.35
C SER A 209 1.17 -1.48 -17.24
N MET A 210 2.29 -2.15 -17.57
CA MET A 210 3.11 -1.78 -18.72
C MET A 210 2.41 -2.09 -20.06
N SER A 211 1.41 -2.97 -20.08
CA SER A 211 0.56 -3.16 -21.24
C SER A 211 -0.45 -2.02 -21.36
N ASP A 212 -0.57 -1.45 -22.57
CA ASP A 212 -1.53 -0.39 -22.86
C ASP A 212 -2.99 -0.91 -22.87
N ASP A 213 -3.18 -2.23 -23.00
CA ASP A 213 -4.49 -2.88 -22.98
C ASP A 213 -5.02 -3.10 -21.55
N VAL A 214 -4.23 -2.78 -20.51
CA VAL A 214 -4.56 -3.05 -19.09
C VAL A 214 -4.86 -1.76 -18.36
N TYR A 215 -6.03 -1.71 -17.74
CA TYR A 215 -6.39 -0.66 -16.79
C TYR A 215 -6.16 -1.12 -15.35
N ASP A 216 -5.35 -0.38 -14.59
CA ASP A 216 -5.15 -0.65 -13.16
C ASP A 216 -6.20 0.09 -12.32
N LEU A 217 -7.07 -0.67 -11.70
CA LEU A 217 -8.05 -0.13 -10.75
C LEU A 217 -7.40 0.23 -9.41
N GLY A 218 -6.19 -0.28 -9.13
CA GLY A 218 -5.51 -0.03 -7.84
C GLY A 218 -6.22 -0.69 -6.65
N GLU A 219 -6.20 0.00 -5.51
CA GLU A 219 -6.74 -0.49 -4.24
C GLU A 219 -8.17 0.01 -4.01
N ILE A 220 -9.12 -0.38 -4.89
CA ILE A 220 -10.54 -0.02 -4.76
C ILE A 220 -11.40 -1.24 -4.44
N ASN A 221 -12.40 -1.04 -3.57
CA ASN A 221 -13.22 -2.12 -3.00
C ASN A 221 -14.48 -2.42 -3.81
N ILE A 222 -14.41 -2.38 -5.14
CA ILE A 222 -15.57 -2.61 -6.02
C ILE A 222 -16.18 -4.00 -5.83
N LEU A 223 -15.35 -5.03 -5.63
CA LEU A 223 -15.85 -6.41 -5.54
C LEU A 223 -16.73 -6.62 -4.31
N GLU A 224 -16.26 -6.22 -3.13
CA GLU A 224 -17.04 -6.36 -1.89
C GLU A 224 -18.33 -5.54 -1.94
N GLU A 225 -18.27 -4.31 -2.45
CA GLU A 225 -19.46 -3.48 -2.67
C GLU A 225 -20.48 -4.16 -3.58
N SER A 226 -20.01 -4.72 -4.72
CA SER A 226 -20.87 -5.46 -5.65
C SER A 226 -21.44 -6.73 -5.02
N PHE A 227 -20.65 -7.43 -4.21
CA PHE A 227 -21.10 -8.63 -3.51
C PHE A 227 -22.17 -8.32 -2.47
N ILE A 228 -22.03 -7.25 -1.69
CA ILE A 228 -23.03 -6.81 -0.72
C ILE A 228 -24.33 -6.41 -1.44
N GLU A 229 -24.23 -5.68 -2.54
CA GLU A 229 -25.37 -5.25 -3.36
C GLU A 229 -26.09 -6.45 -3.97
N CYS A 230 -25.36 -7.42 -4.54
CA CYS A 230 -25.90 -8.66 -5.06
C CYS A 230 -26.68 -9.44 -3.99
N LYS A 231 -26.16 -9.54 -2.76
CA LYS A 231 -26.88 -10.19 -1.64
C LYS A 231 -28.17 -9.47 -1.26
N GLN A 232 -28.19 -8.15 -1.34
CA GLN A 232 -29.38 -7.34 -1.03
C GLN A 232 -30.47 -7.45 -2.11
N SER A 233 -30.11 -7.71 -3.36
CA SER A 233 -31.02 -7.88 -4.50
C SER A 233 -31.79 -9.19 -4.48
N LYS A 234 -31.57 -10.10 -3.50
CA LYS A 234 -32.25 -11.40 -3.34
C LYS A 234 -32.21 -12.31 -4.59
N GLY A 235 -31.19 -12.14 -5.44
CA GLY A 235 -30.97 -12.99 -6.61
C GLY A 235 -31.47 -12.43 -7.94
N ASP A 236 -31.95 -11.19 -7.95
CA ASP A 236 -32.40 -10.53 -9.20
C ASP A 236 -31.24 -10.03 -10.07
N VAL A 237 -30.02 -9.92 -9.50
CA VAL A 237 -28.83 -9.41 -10.19
C VAL A 237 -27.64 -10.30 -9.87
N TYR A 238 -26.80 -10.55 -10.89
CA TYR A 238 -25.58 -11.35 -10.73
C TYR A 238 -24.38 -10.50 -10.29
N LEU A 239 -23.52 -11.09 -9.46
CA LEU A 239 -22.30 -10.42 -9.00
C LEU A 239 -21.41 -9.94 -10.18
N ALA A 240 -21.26 -10.77 -11.22
CA ALA A 240 -20.51 -10.40 -12.40
C ALA A 240 -21.02 -9.11 -13.05
N GLU A 241 -22.33 -8.99 -13.23
CA GLU A 241 -22.94 -7.82 -13.86
C GLU A 241 -22.71 -6.54 -13.06
N LEU A 242 -22.89 -6.59 -11.74
CA LEU A 242 -22.63 -5.44 -10.85
C LEU A 242 -21.15 -5.04 -10.83
N TYR A 243 -20.27 -6.03 -10.82
CA TYR A 243 -18.83 -5.77 -10.84
C TYR A 243 -18.40 -5.15 -12.18
N GLU A 244 -18.80 -5.76 -13.30
CA GLU A 244 -18.50 -5.26 -14.65
C GLU A 244 -19.09 -3.86 -14.89
N GLU A 245 -20.33 -3.60 -14.45
CA GLU A 245 -20.94 -2.26 -14.56
C GLU A 245 -20.09 -1.20 -13.85
N LYS A 246 -19.61 -1.50 -12.64
CA LYS A 246 -18.77 -0.56 -11.88
C LYS A 246 -17.39 -0.37 -12.52
N VAL A 247 -16.77 -1.43 -13.06
CA VAL A 247 -15.51 -1.35 -13.78
C VAL A 247 -15.67 -0.54 -15.07
N ASN A 248 -16.73 -0.78 -15.85
CA ASN A 248 -16.97 -0.09 -17.12
C ASN A 248 -17.25 1.42 -16.96
N LYS A 249 -17.65 1.87 -15.75
CA LYS A 249 -17.71 3.31 -15.43
C LYS A 249 -16.34 3.96 -15.31
N LEU A 250 -15.27 3.18 -15.14
CA LEU A 250 -13.90 3.67 -14.93
C LEU A 250 -13.02 3.50 -16.18
N THR A 251 -13.32 2.51 -17.02
CA THR A 251 -12.51 2.20 -18.20
C THR A 251 -13.35 1.53 -19.29
N GLU A 252 -12.95 1.75 -20.54
CA GLU A 252 -13.45 1.03 -21.72
C GLU A 252 -12.52 -0.13 -22.13
N LEU A 253 -11.39 -0.33 -21.43
CA LEU A 253 -10.45 -1.40 -21.71
C LEU A 253 -11.00 -2.75 -21.23
N ASN A 254 -10.78 -3.79 -22.02
CA ASN A 254 -11.29 -5.14 -21.73
C ASN A 254 -10.49 -5.90 -20.66
N ILE A 255 -9.33 -5.40 -20.27
CA ILE A 255 -8.48 -6.03 -19.24
C ILE A 255 -8.32 -5.06 -18.07
N SER A 256 -8.66 -5.50 -16.88
CA SER A 256 -8.47 -4.70 -15.67
C SER A 256 -7.75 -5.48 -14.56
N THR A 257 -6.94 -4.78 -13.75
CA THR A 257 -6.39 -5.33 -12.51
C THR A 257 -7.10 -4.69 -11.31
N ASN A 258 -7.50 -5.50 -10.35
CA ASN A 258 -8.01 -5.05 -9.06
C ASN A 258 -7.06 -5.56 -7.96
N LYS A 259 -6.40 -4.63 -7.27
CA LYS A 259 -5.42 -4.92 -6.24
C LYS A 259 -5.96 -4.56 -4.84
N TRP A 260 -7.23 -4.75 -4.59
CA TRP A 260 -7.77 -4.75 -3.25
C TRP A 260 -7.35 -6.05 -2.56
N LEU A 261 -6.29 -5.98 -1.75
CA LEU A 261 -5.61 -7.18 -1.25
C LEU A 261 -6.52 -8.07 -0.39
N TYR A 262 -7.52 -7.49 0.28
CA TYR A 262 -8.54 -8.25 1.03
C TYR A 262 -9.45 -9.11 0.15
N ASN A 263 -9.40 -8.96 -1.18
CA ASN A 263 -10.06 -9.88 -2.09
C ASN A 263 -9.56 -11.33 -1.93
N TYR A 264 -8.47 -11.58 -1.17
CA TYR A 264 -8.08 -12.95 -0.83
C TYR A 264 -9.19 -13.71 -0.11
N GLN A 265 -10.02 -13.03 0.67
CA GLN A 265 -11.17 -13.62 1.36
C GLN A 265 -12.28 -14.06 0.39
N TYR A 266 -12.40 -13.40 -0.75
CA TYR A 266 -13.42 -13.61 -1.77
C TYR A 266 -12.98 -14.52 -2.92
N VAL A 267 -11.77 -15.08 -2.91
CA VAL A 267 -11.18 -15.84 -4.03
C VAL A 267 -12.10 -16.98 -4.52
N GLY A 268 -12.76 -17.70 -3.60
CA GLY A 268 -13.70 -18.76 -4.00
C GLY A 268 -14.97 -18.23 -4.68
N ILE A 269 -15.45 -17.07 -4.27
CA ILE A 269 -16.59 -16.39 -4.87
C ILE A 269 -16.21 -15.84 -6.24
N ILE A 270 -15.05 -15.17 -6.34
CA ILE A 270 -14.49 -14.69 -7.61
C ILE A 270 -14.38 -15.83 -8.61
N ALA A 271 -13.76 -16.94 -8.20
CA ALA A 271 -13.52 -18.08 -9.08
C ALA A 271 -14.80 -18.72 -9.62
N LYS A 272 -15.91 -18.64 -8.89
CA LYS A 272 -17.21 -19.19 -9.27
C LYS A 272 -18.14 -18.22 -9.99
N GLN A 273 -18.07 -16.94 -9.65
CA GLN A 273 -19.08 -15.94 -9.99
C GLN A 273 -18.60 -14.92 -11.03
N ILE A 274 -17.27 -14.71 -11.18
CA ILE A 274 -16.72 -13.77 -12.17
C ILE A 274 -16.19 -14.57 -13.36
N PRO A 275 -16.83 -14.51 -14.54
CA PRO A 275 -16.30 -15.10 -15.76
C PRO A 275 -14.92 -14.50 -16.08
N ASN A 276 -14.04 -15.26 -16.72
CA ASN A 276 -12.69 -14.83 -17.14
C ASN A 276 -11.83 -14.22 -16.02
N ALA A 277 -12.20 -14.48 -14.74
CA ALA A 277 -11.36 -14.04 -13.62
C ALA A 277 -10.06 -14.83 -13.56
N LYS A 278 -8.95 -14.10 -13.47
CA LYS A 278 -7.62 -14.61 -13.13
C LYS A 278 -7.22 -14.06 -11.78
N ILE A 279 -6.63 -14.89 -10.93
CA ILE A 279 -6.26 -14.53 -9.56
C ILE A 279 -4.77 -14.71 -9.41
N ILE A 280 -4.07 -13.69 -8.94
CA ILE A 280 -2.64 -13.75 -8.68
C ILE A 280 -2.41 -13.58 -7.19
N HIS A 281 -1.97 -14.67 -6.54
CA HIS A 281 -1.64 -14.67 -5.12
C HIS A 281 -0.20 -14.21 -4.90
N CYS A 282 -0.04 -13.02 -4.37
CA CYS A 282 1.25 -12.45 -4.00
C CYS A 282 1.64 -12.90 -2.60
N PHE A 283 2.81 -13.54 -2.47
CA PHE A 283 3.36 -13.92 -1.19
C PHE A 283 4.87 -13.70 -1.12
N ARG A 284 5.36 -13.60 0.10
CA ARG A 284 6.73 -13.26 0.44
C ARG A 284 7.13 -13.97 1.73
N HIS A 285 8.44 -14.05 2.00
CA HIS A 285 8.95 -14.55 3.28
C HIS A 285 8.22 -13.89 4.46
N PRO A 286 7.63 -14.68 5.39
CA PRO A 286 6.71 -14.15 6.41
C PRO A 286 7.32 -13.04 7.26
N LEU A 287 8.55 -13.22 7.74
CA LEU A 287 9.20 -12.21 8.59
C LEU A 287 9.58 -10.93 7.85
N ASP A 288 9.98 -11.01 6.56
CA ASP A 288 10.20 -9.80 5.76
C ASP A 288 8.89 -9.07 5.46
N ASN A 289 7.80 -9.82 5.27
CA ASN A 289 6.47 -9.25 5.07
C ASN A 289 5.97 -8.55 6.34
N ILE A 290 5.97 -9.26 7.47
CA ILE A 290 5.52 -8.75 8.78
C ILE A 290 6.34 -7.52 9.19
N LEU A 291 7.68 -7.57 9.06
CA LEU A 291 8.55 -6.42 9.32
C LEU A 291 8.16 -5.21 8.45
N SER A 292 7.94 -5.44 7.16
CA SER A 292 7.58 -4.37 6.24
C SER A 292 6.21 -3.77 6.56
N ILE A 293 5.24 -4.57 6.99
CA ILE A 293 3.92 -4.12 7.46
C ILE A 293 4.08 -3.29 8.75
N TYR A 294 4.79 -3.79 9.74
CA TYR A 294 4.97 -3.15 11.04
C TYR A 294 5.72 -1.80 10.96
N ARG A 295 6.66 -1.68 10.00
CA ARG A 295 7.41 -0.46 9.71
C ARG A 295 6.64 0.58 8.89
N THR A 296 5.47 0.22 8.36
CA THR A 296 4.69 1.10 7.49
C THR A 296 3.62 1.84 8.29
N HIS A 297 3.59 3.16 8.19
CA HIS A 297 2.47 3.94 8.71
C HIS A 297 1.31 3.87 7.70
N PHE A 298 0.40 2.93 7.88
CA PHE A 298 -0.88 2.95 7.17
C PHE A 298 -1.77 4.04 7.77
N SER A 299 -2.26 4.95 6.94
CA SER A 299 -3.18 6.03 7.37
C SER A 299 -4.55 5.47 7.72
N GLU A 300 -5.04 4.53 6.91
CA GLU A 300 -6.32 3.85 7.04
C GLU A 300 -6.14 2.36 6.72
N GLY A 301 -7.11 1.53 7.12
CA GLY A 301 -7.02 0.10 6.92
C GLY A 301 -5.89 -0.57 7.73
N ASN A 302 -5.64 -1.83 7.51
CA ASN A 302 -4.53 -2.63 8.06
C ASN A 302 -4.23 -2.35 9.56
N LYS A 303 -5.27 -2.19 10.39
CA LYS A 303 -5.13 -1.83 11.81
C LYS A 303 -4.25 -2.82 12.60
N TYR A 304 -4.24 -4.09 12.20
CA TYR A 304 -3.39 -5.14 12.74
C TYR A 304 -1.89 -4.85 12.58
N SER A 305 -1.52 -3.94 11.68
CA SER A 305 -0.12 -3.54 11.44
C SER A 305 0.59 -2.98 12.68
N THR A 306 -0.15 -2.62 13.73
CA THR A 306 0.37 -2.07 14.98
C THR A 306 0.83 -3.14 15.99
N SER A 307 0.57 -4.41 15.71
CA SER A 307 0.92 -5.54 16.58
C SER A 307 1.62 -6.63 15.76
N LEU A 308 2.82 -7.02 16.16
CA LEU A 308 3.58 -8.10 15.53
C LEU A 308 2.85 -9.45 15.63
N VAL A 309 2.19 -9.70 16.79
CA VAL A 309 1.37 -10.89 17.00
C VAL A 309 0.20 -10.92 16.02
N ASP A 310 -0.50 -9.80 15.86
CA ASP A 310 -1.66 -9.76 14.98
C ASP A 310 -1.25 -9.79 13.51
N CYS A 311 -0.11 -9.18 13.14
CA CYS A 311 0.47 -9.35 11.80
C CYS A 311 0.72 -10.82 11.48
N ALA A 312 1.29 -11.59 12.43
CA ALA A 312 1.56 -13.01 12.26
C ALA A 312 0.26 -13.83 12.14
N LYS A 313 -0.75 -13.54 12.98
CA LYS A 313 -2.06 -14.21 12.93
C LYS A 313 -2.78 -13.97 11.60
N VAL A 314 -2.80 -12.72 11.10
CA VAL A 314 -3.41 -12.40 9.79
C VAL A 314 -2.63 -13.05 8.65
N TYR A 315 -1.30 -13.10 8.76
CA TYR A 315 -0.47 -13.79 7.77
C TYR A 315 -0.83 -15.28 7.69
N LEU A 316 -0.95 -15.97 8.82
CA LEU A 316 -1.33 -17.38 8.87
C LEU A 316 -2.75 -17.64 8.37
N ASP A 317 -3.72 -16.80 8.76
CA ASP A 317 -5.10 -16.86 8.26
C ASP A 317 -5.13 -16.75 6.73
N GLN A 318 -4.43 -15.77 6.18
CA GLN A 318 -4.37 -15.56 4.73
C GLN A 318 -3.73 -16.76 4.00
N GLU A 319 -2.66 -17.34 4.56
CA GLU A 319 -2.00 -18.52 4.00
C GLU A 319 -2.91 -19.77 4.04
N GLU A 320 -3.64 -19.97 5.13
CA GLU A 320 -4.59 -21.07 5.29
C GLU A 320 -5.72 -20.96 4.27
N ILE A 321 -6.37 -19.81 4.20
CA ILE A 321 -7.48 -19.52 3.27
C ILE A 321 -7.03 -19.68 1.81
N MET A 322 -5.86 -19.14 1.46
CA MET A 322 -5.32 -19.27 0.10
C MET A 322 -4.91 -20.70 -0.24
N THR A 323 -4.44 -21.49 0.72
CA THR A 323 -4.13 -22.91 0.53
C THR A 323 -5.40 -23.68 0.19
N GLU A 324 -6.48 -23.41 0.89
CA GLU A 324 -7.78 -24.02 0.64
C GLU A 324 -8.33 -23.62 -0.73
N TYR A 325 -8.27 -22.35 -1.11
CA TYR A 325 -8.72 -21.92 -2.44
C TYR A 325 -7.85 -22.50 -3.58
N LYS A 326 -6.55 -22.60 -3.40
CA LYS A 326 -5.66 -23.20 -4.38
C LYS A 326 -5.95 -24.68 -4.61
N SER A 327 -6.36 -25.42 -3.57
CA SER A 327 -6.75 -26.82 -3.72
C SER A 327 -7.97 -27.01 -4.63
N ARG A 328 -8.87 -26.00 -4.68
CA ARG A 328 -10.14 -26.05 -5.42
C ARG A 328 -10.08 -25.38 -6.79
N PHE A 329 -9.32 -24.30 -6.91
CA PHE A 329 -9.36 -23.39 -8.08
C PHE A 329 -7.97 -23.18 -8.69
N ARG A 330 -7.11 -24.19 -8.66
CA ARG A 330 -5.70 -24.07 -9.08
C ARG A 330 -5.52 -23.52 -10.49
N SER A 331 -6.38 -23.84 -11.43
CA SER A 331 -6.31 -23.36 -12.81
C SER A 331 -6.54 -21.83 -12.94
N LYS A 332 -7.26 -21.23 -11.99
CA LYS A 332 -7.54 -19.78 -11.96
C LYS A 332 -6.56 -18.99 -11.08
N ILE A 333 -5.66 -19.66 -10.32
CA ILE A 333 -4.78 -19.01 -9.34
C ILE A 333 -3.32 -19.19 -9.74
N TYR A 334 -2.61 -18.09 -9.94
CA TYR A 334 -1.16 -18.06 -10.15
C TYR A 334 -0.44 -17.69 -8.86
N ASP A 335 0.65 -18.40 -8.58
CA ASP A 335 1.53 -18.13 -7.42
C ASP A 335 2.63 -17.15 -7.80
N TYR A 336 2.52 -15.92 -7.31
CA TYR A 336 3.52 -14.90 -7.47
C TYR A 336 4.40 -14.82 -6.20
N ASN A 337 5.59 -15.40 -6.28
CA ASN A 337 6.58 -15.34 -5.21
C ASN A 337 7.52 -14.16 -5.42
N TYR A 338 7.51 -13.20 -4.49
CA TYR A 338 8.31 -11.97 -4.56
C TYR A 338 9.81 -12.23 -4.66
N GLU A 339 10.35 -13.15 -3.82
CA GLU A 339 11.77 -13.46 -3.79
C GLU A 339 12.28 -14.09 -5.09
N LYS A 340 11.47 -14.96 -5.70
CA LYS A 340 11.81 -15.57 -7.00
C LYS A 340 11.83 -14.50 -8.09
N LEU A 341 10.83 -13.64 -8.12
CA LEU A 341 10.74 -12.60 -9.14
C LEU A 341 11.92 -11.64 -9.07
N VAL A 342 12.26 -11.11 -7.90
CA VAL A 342 13.34 -10.11 -7.80
C VAL A 342 14.73 -10.71 -8.01
N LYS A 343 14.89 -12.04 -7.83
CA LYS A 343 16.13 -12.77 -8.14
C LYS A 343 16.26 -13.13 -9.62
N ASN A 344 15.15 -13.45 -10.28
CA ASN A 344 15.11 -13.90 -11.67
C ASN A 344 13.96 -13.22 -12.44
N PRO A 345 14.00 -11.88 -12.61
CA PRO A 345 12.85 -11.12 -13.11
C PRO A 345 12.36 -11.61 -14.47
N GLU A 346 13.25 -11.78 -15.43
CA GLU A 346 12.87 -12.16 -16.78
C GLU A 346 12.14 -13.50 -16.82
N LYS A 347 12.67 -14.52 -16.13
CA LYS A 347 12.08 -15.86 -16.08
C LYS A 347 10.69 -15.85 -15.46
N GLU A 348 10.57 -15.20 -14.30
CA GLU A 348 9.30 -15.19 -13.54
C GLU A 348 8.23 -14.34 -14.23
N ILE A 349 8.61 -13.21 -14.84
CA ILE A 349 7.67 -12.37 -15.60
C ILE A 349 7.24 -13.09 -16.88
N LYS A 350 8.15 -13.72 -17.63
CA LYS A 350 7.78 -14.54 -18.80
C LYS A 350 6.79 -15.65 -18.45
N SER A 351 7.01 -16.33 -17.32
CA SER A 351 6.09 -17.36 -16.83
C SER A 351 4.70 -16.80 -16.53
N LEU A 352 4.63 -15.64 -15.88
CA LEU A 352 3.38 -14.95 -15.57
C LEU A 352 2.63 -14.52 -16.85
N ILE A 353 3.32 -13.84 -17.76
CA ILE A 353 2.74 -13.35 -19.03
C ILE A 353 2.24 -14.51 -19.88
N SER A 354 2.99 -15.63 -19.92
CA SER A 354 2.56 -16.87 -20.58
C SER A 354 1.31 -17.46 -19.93
N TRP A 355 1.22 -17.49 -18.59
CA TRP A 355 0.04 -17.98 -17.88
C TRP A 355 -1.20 -17.10 -18.13
N LEU A 356 -1.00 -15.78 -18.25
CA LEU A 356 -2.06 -14.84 -18.64
C LEU A 356 -2.50 -15.04 -20.10
N GLY A 357 -1.71 -15.72 -20.93
CA GLY A 357 -1.95 -15.87 -22.35
C GLY A 357 -1.61 -14.63 -23.16
N TRP A 358 -0.82 -13.71 -22.57
CA TRP A 358 -0.45 -12.46 -23.21
C TRP A 358 0.82 -12.59 -24.05
N LYS A 359 0.96 -11.69 -25.03
CA LYS A 359 2.18 -11.59 -25.84
C LYS A 359 3.30 -10.96 -25.00
N TRP A 360 4.50 -11.53 -25.10
CA TRP A 360 5.69 -10.98 -24.46
C TRP A 360 6.08 -9.62 -25.04
N ASP A 361 6.46 -8.69 -24.17
CA ASP A 361 7.05 -7.40 -24.48
C ASP A 361 8.15 -7.10 -23.44
N ASP A 362 9.33 -6.67 -23.91
CA ASP A 362 10.47 -6.37 -23.03
C ASP A 362 10.20 -5.22 -22.05
N LYS A 363 9.18 -4.38 -22.33
CA LYS A 363 8.76 -3.30 -21.42
C LYS A 363 8.34 -3.82 -20.04
N TYR A 364 7.86 -5.08 -19.92
CA TYR A 364 7.52 -5.69 -18.65
C TYR A 364 8.72 -5.81 -17.68
N LEU A 365 9.96 -5.76 -18.19
CA LEU A 365 11.17 -5.76 -17.37
C LEU A 365 11.52 -4.38 -16.79
N SER A 366 10.83 -3.35 -17.20
CA SER A 366 11.09 -1.96 -16.80
C SER A 366 9.89 -1.29 -16.10
N PRO A 367 9.25 -1.93 -15.10
CA PRO A 367 8.05 -1.39 -14.44
C PRO A 367 8.31 -0.05 -13.72
N HIS A 368 9.55 0.27 -13.41
CA HIS A 368 9.94 1.55 -12.81
C HIS A 368 9.76 2.76 -13.75
N LEU A 369 9.65 2.52 -15.06
CA LEU A 369 9.37 3.54 -16.08
C LEU A 369 7.87 3.74 -16.33
N ASN A 370 7.00 2.99 -15.65
CA ASN A 370 5.57 3.14 -15.78
C ASN A 370 5.14 4.57 -15.37
N PRO A 371 4.48 5.35 -16.27
CA PRO A 371 4.14 6.76 -16.00
C PRO A 371 2.95 6.92 -15.02
N ARG A 372 2.24 5.85 -14.72
CA ARG A 372 1.03 5.90 -13.90
C ARG A 372 1.31 6.37 -12.47
N SER A 373 0.33 7.03 -11.88
CA SER A 373 0.34 7.35 -10.45
C SER A 373 0.23 6.08 -9.61
N VAL A 374 1.05 5.98 -8.57
CA VAL A 374 1.04 4.85 -7.63
C VAL A 374 0.76 5.37 -6.23
N SER A 375 -0.48 5.19 -5.76
CA SER A 375 -0.97 5.72 -4.48
C SER A 375 -0.86 4.71 -3.33
N THR A 376 0.17 3.86 -3.31
CA THR A 376 0.36 2.83 -2.28
C THR A 376 1.57 3.14 -1.40
N ALA A 377 1.66 2.47 -0.24
CA ALA A 377 2.82 2.55 0.64
C ALA A 377 4.14 2.03 0.01
N SER A 378 4.08 1.45 -1.19
CA SER A 378 5.23 0.95 -1.96
C SER A 378 5.60 1.84 -3.15
N ASN A 379 4.99 3.03 -3.28
CA ASN A 379 5.16 3.90 -4.45
C ASN A 379 6.61 4.27 -4.77
N ILE A 380 7.44 4.56 -3.77
CA ILE A 380 8.86 4.90 -3.98
C ILE A 380 9.64 3.68 -4.48
N GLN A 381 9.35 2.51 -3.91
CA GLN A 381 10.11 1.28 -4.19
C GLN A 381 9.93 0.82 -5.63
N VAL A 382 8.74 0.95 -6.20
CA VAL A 382 8.47 0.55 -7.59
C VAL A 382 9.04 1.52 -8.63
N ARG A 383 9.54 2.68 -8.21
CA ARG A 383 10.25 3.64 -9.07
C ARG A 383 11.75 3.34 -9.23
N SER A 384 12.22 2.24 -8.67
CA SER A 384 13.57 1.74 -8.87
C SER A 384 13.54 0.49 -9.74
N GLN A 385 14.63 0.22 -10.44
CA GLN A 385 14.79 -1.07 -11.12
C GLN A 385 14.54 -2.24 -10.16
N ILE A 386 14.04 -3.34 -10.68
CA ILE A 386 13.77 -4.55 -9.88
C ILE A 386 15.08 -4.98 -9.20
N ASN A 387 15.05 -5.15 -7.88
CA ASN A 387 16.21 -5.51 -7.08
C ASN A 387 15.81 -6.36 -5.87
N ALA A 388 16.80 -7.06 -5.30
CA ALA A 388 16.63 -7.97 -4.18
C ALA A 388 16.93 -7.35 -2.79
N ASN A 389 17.08 -6.03 -2.68
CA ASN A 389 17.50 -5.33 -1.46
C ASN A 389 16.56 -5.52 -0.27
N SER A 390 15.31 -5.90 -0.53
CA SER A 390 14.31 -6.12 0.51
C SER A 390 14.26 -7.55 1.05
N ILE A 391 15.13 -8.45 0.59
CA ILE A 391 15.17 -9.86 1.04
C ILE A 391 16.06 -9.98 2.28
N GLY A 392 15.55 -10.68 3.30
CA GLY A 392 16.31 -11.01 4.51
C GLY A 392 16.54 -9.83 5.46
N GLY A 393 15.91 -8.68 5.22
CA GLY A 393 16.00 -7.50 6.08
C GLY A 393 15.51 -7.74 7.51
N TRP A 394 14.61 -8.73 7.69
CA TRP A 394 14.11 -9.15 8.98
C TRP A 394 15.22 -9.59 9.96
N LYS A 395 16.35 -10.10 9.45
CA LYS A 395 17.49 -10.55 10.27
C LYS A 395 18.07 -9.46 11.15
N ASN A 396 17.96 -8.21 10.72
CA ASN A 396 18.41 -7.04 11.48
C ASN A 396 17.45 -6.66 12.63
N TYR A 397 16.26 -7.28 12.67
CA TYR A 397 15.18 -6.98 13.62
C TYR A 397 14.72 -8.22 14.39
N LYS A 398 15.57 -9.27 14.49
CA LYS A 398 15.22 -10.56 15.10
C LYS A 398 14.59 -10.42 16.48
N GLU A 399 15.23 -9.63 17.35
CA GLU A 399 14.78 -9.45 18.75
C GLU A 399 13.36 -8.84 18.79
N MET A 400 13.12 -7.79 18.02
CA MET A 400 11.79 -7.17 17.92
C MET A 400 10.75 -8.13 17.34
N LEU A 401 11.12 -9.00 16.41
CA LEU A 401 10.21 -9.94 15.73
C LEU A 401 9.90 -11.21 16.54
N LYS A 402 10.50 -11.42 17.72
CA LYS A 402 10.24 -12.59 18.56
C LYS A 402 8.75 -12.92 18.74
N PRO A 403 7.87 -11.95 19.08
CA PRO A 403 6.45 -12.25 19.24
C PRO A 403 5.77 -12.78 17.97
N ALA A 404 6.20 -12.32 16.80
CA ALA A 404 5.69 -12.83 15.51
C ALA A 404 6.25 -14.23 15.21
N ILE A 405 7.52 -14.47 15.51
CA ILE A 405 8.17 -15.79 15.32
C ILE A 405 7.48 -16.85 16.18
N GLU A 406 7.19 -16.55 17.45
CA GLU A 406 6.48 -17.46 18.36
C GLU A 406 5.10 -17.88 17.82
N ILE A 407 4.38 -16.97 17.18
CA ILE A 407 3.09 -17.29 16.54
C ILE A 407 3.31 -18.11 15.26
N LEU A 408 4.24 -17.72 14.39
CA LEU A 408 4.49 -18.41 13.12
C LEU A 408 4.95 -19.85 13.35
N THR A 409 5.84 -20.09 14.32
CA THR A 409 6.42 -21.43 14.59
C THR A 409 5.44 -22.42 15.21
N GLN A 410 4.24 -21.97 15.61
CA GLN A 410 3.14 -22.88 15.96
C GLN A 410 2.55 -23.59 14.75
N ASN A 411 2.82 -23.10 13.53
CA ASN A 411 2.40 -23.74 12.30
C ASN A 411 3.55 -24.58 11.73
N ASP A 412 3.27 -25.83 11.38
CA ASP A 412 4.25 -26.84 10.91
C ASP A 412 5.09 -26.32 9.72
N LYS A 413 4.51 -25.53 8.84
CA LYS A 413 5.18 -24.92 7.67
C LYS A 413 6.34 -23.99 8.05
N TYR A 414 6.32 -23.44 9.26
CA TYR A 414 7.25 -22.41 9.71
C TYR A 414 8.10 -22.79 10.91
N GLN A 415 8.06 -24.05 11.35
CA GLN A 415 8.85 -24.55 12.50
C GLN A 415 10.36 -24.37 12.33
N ASP A 416 10.86 -24.37 11.09
CA ASP A 416 12.27 -24.20 10.77
C ASP A 416 12.77 -22.75 10.73
N ILE A 417 11.90 -21.77 11.02
CA ILE A 417 12.33 -20.38 11.20
C ILE A 417 13.15 -20.28 12.48
N LYS A 418 14.45 -20.59 12.36
CA LYS A 418 15.40 -20.56 13.48
C LYS A 418 15.97 -19.17 13.70
N PHE A 419 16.16 -18.84 14.97
CA PHE A 419 16.90 -17.66 15.45
C PHE A 419 18.36 -17.62 14.98
#